data_9687e2d6406de0247be7b5dd4c1ad76f
#
_entry.id   9687e2d6406de0247be7b5dd4c1ad76f
#
_cell.length_a   1.000
_cell.length_b   1.000
_cell.length_c   1.000
_cell.angle_alpha   90.00
_cell.angle_beta   90.00
_cell.angle_gamma   90.00
#
_symmetry.space_group_name_H-M   'P 1'
#
loop_
_entity.id
_entity.type
_entity.pdbx_description
1 polymer ?
#
loop_
_entity_poly.entity_id
_entity_poly.type
_entity_poly.pdbx_seq_one_letter_code
_entity_poly.pdbx_strand_id
1 'polypeptide(L)'
;MKLSPLMTAALLGIAGLQAAQAQGQDTLAKIDKDNKITLAYRESSVPFSYLEAPGKPIGFAVELSNAVVAEVKKQLNKPNLEVALMPVTSQNRIPLLTNGTIDLECGSTTNNTARGKDVAFAINHFYTGTRALVKKSSNIKDWADLKGKKVAITTGTTNMLVVRKYNEEKKLDLDIIGTKDHADALLLVESDRAAAFPMDDILLFGLKANAKDPASLEVVGEALQVEPYACMLRKDDPKFKALVDGVFTGLMKSGEFEKMYAKWFRGPIPPMTQAIGLPMSKELKDNLKALSDKPAT
;
A
#
# COMPACT_ATOMS: atom_id res chain seq x y z
N MET A 1 37.04 32.40 73.83
CA MET A 1 36.78 32.47 72.40
C MET A 1 37.04 31.10 71.81
N LYS A 2 36.00 30.33 71.48
CA LYS A 2 36.10 28.97 70.87
C LYS A 2 35.39 29.01 69.54
N LEU A 3 36.12 28.80 68.43
CA LEU A 3 35.66 28.66 67.11
C LEU A 3 35.22 27.22 66.85
N SER A 4 33.98 27.01 66.42
CA SER A 4 33.48 25.73 65.96
C SER A 4 33.68 25.60 64.42
N PRO A 5 34.11 24.46 63.94
CA PRO A 5 34.17 24.21 62.52
C PRO A 5 32.80 23.70 62.00
N LEU A 6 32.28 24.35 60.96
CA LEU A 6 31.11 23.88 60.16
C LEU A 6 31.50 22.64 59.36
N MET A 7 30.77 21.57 59.58
CA MET A 7 30.80 20.39 58.70
C MET A 7 29.97 20.67 57.46
N THR A 8 30.62 20.71 56.32
CA THR A 8 29.96 20.77 54.99
C THR A 8 29.67 19.34 54.54
N ALA A 9 28.41 18.93 54.59
CA ALA A 9 27.94 17.65 54.01
C ALA A 9 27.72 17.84 52.51
N ALA A 10 28.58 17.24 51.70
CA ALA A 10 28.42 17.16 50.26
C ALA A 10 27.41 16.04 49.92
N LEU A 11 26.19 16.39 49.54
CA LEU A 11 25.22 15.48 48.96
C LEU A 11 25.60 15.24 47.49
N LEU A 12 26.22 14.11 47.22
CA LEU A 12 26.37 13.56 45.87
C LEU A 12 25.00 13.05 45.40
N GLY A 13 24.30 13.92 44.65
CA GLY A 13 23.11 13.52 43.88
C GLY A 13 23.53 12.67 42.70
N ILE A 14 23.33 11.35 42.77
CA ILE A 14 23.41 10.44 41.62
C ILE A 14 22.20 10.71 40.79
N ALA A 15 22.30 11.58 39.79
CA ALA A 15 21.34 11.71 38.72
C ALA A 15 21.45 10.46 37.83
N GLY A 16 20.65 9.45 38.15
CA GLY A 16 20.42 8.33 37.25
C GLY A 16 19.73 8.84 35.97
N LEU A 17 20.50 9.07 34.90
CA LEU A 17 19.95 9.15 33.55
C LEU A 17 19.34 7.78 33.25
N GLN A 18 18.05 7.65 33.52
CA GLN A 18 17.24 6.64 32.87
C GLN A 18 17.17 7.06 31.39
N ALA A 19 18.05 6.48 30.57
CA ALA A 19 17.83 6.44 29.14
C ALA A 19 16.50 5.75 28.94
N ALA A 20 15.46 6.53 28.66
CA ALA A 20 14.23 6.00 28.12
C ALA A 20 14.62 5.34 26.80
N GLN A 21 14.91 4.05 26.83
CA GLN A 21 14.95 3.23 25.63
C GLN A 21 13.56 3.40 25.03
N ALA A 22 13.49 4.08 23.88
CA ALA A 22 12.32 4.03 23.05
C ALA A 22 12.09 2.54 22.80
N GLN A 23 11.16 1.94 23.55
CA GLN A 23 10.72 0.57 23.30
C GLN A 23 10.16 0.59 21.89
N GLY A 24 10.95 0.05 20.94
CA GLY A 24 10.47 -0.17 19.58
C GLY A 24 9.11 -0.86 19.66
N GLN A 25 8.21 -0.48 18.78
CA GLN A 25 6.87 -1.06 18.76
C GLN A 25 7.02 -2.57 18.49
N ASP A 26 6.57 -3.42 19.41
CA ASP A 26 6.56 -4.88 19.24
C ASP A 26 5.15 -5.33 18.89
N THR A 27 4.87 -5.40 17.58
CA THR A 27 3.57 -5.83 17.06
C THR A 27 3.24 -7.26 17.46
N LEU A 28 4.23 -8.15 17.49
CA LEU A 28 4.00 -9.55 17.91
C LEU A 28 3.60 -9.63 19.36
N ALA A 29 4.25 -8.88 20.25
CA ALA A 29 3.88 -8.82 21.66
C ALA A 29 2.47 -8.24 21.87
N LYS A 30 2.09 -7.21 21.09
CA LYS A 30 0.72 -6.67 21.09
C LYS A 30 -0.29 -7.73 20.66
N ILE A 31 -0.04 -8.41 19.54
CA ILE A 31 -0.93 -9.47 19.01
C ILE A 31 -1.04 -10.62 20.02
N ASP A 32 0.07 -11.01 20.63
CA ASP A 32 0.08 -12.06 21.64
C ASP A 32 -0.77 -11.71 22.86
N LYS A 33 -0.59 -10.50 23.39
CA LYS A 33 -1.35 -9.97 24.55
C LYS A 33 -2.84 -9.85 24.26
N ASP A 34 -3.19 -9.26 23.10
CA ASP A 34 -4.57 -8.94 22.77
C ASP A 34 -5.33 -10.14 22.16
N ASN A 35 -4.61 -11.23 21.84
CA ASN A 35 -5.09 -12.39 21.08
C ASN A 35 -5.81 -11.99 19.79
N LYS A 36 -5.29 -10.95 19.12
CA LYS A 36 -5.93 -10.33 17.96
C LYS A 36 -4.91 -9.67 17.05
N ILE A 37 -5.05 -9.88 15.73
CA ILE A 37 -4.38 -9.12 14.68
C ILE A 37 -5.42 -8.34 13.86
N THR A 38 -5.14 -7.06 13.58
CA THR A 38 -6.02 -6.22 12.74
C THR A 38 -5.36 -5.96 11.39
N LEU A 39 -5.96 -6.51 10.33
CA LEU A 39 -5.52 -6.34 8.96
C LEU A 39 -6.29 -5.20 8.30
N ALA A 40 -5.56 -4.31 7.63
CA ALA A 40 -6.20 -3.34 6.76
C ALA A 40 -6.53 -3.95 5.39
N TYR A 41 -7.65 -3.52 4.80
CA TYR A 41 -8.00 -3.87 3.43
C TYR A 41 -8.50 -2.65 2.65
N ARG A 42 -8.41 -2.73 1.32
CA ARG A 42 -8.94 -1.72 0.39
C ARG A 42 -10.24 -2.23 -0.22
N GLU A 43 -11.12 -1.30 -0.55
CA GLU A 43 -12.43 -1.64 -1.11
C GLU A 43 -12.45 -1.62 -2.65
N SER A 44 -11.49 -0.95 -3.30
CA SER A 44 -11.46 -0.79 -4.76
C SER A 44 -10.07 -0.83 -5.41
N SER A 45 -9.07 -1.45 -4.74
CA SER A 45 -7.71 -1.65 -5.31
C SER A 45 -7.59 -3.00 -6.04
N VAL A 46 -8.35 -3.15 -7.15
CA VAL A 46 -8.37 -4.36 -7.97
C VAL A 46 -7.04 -4.54 -8.72
N PRO A 47 -6.41 -5.72 -8.71
CA PRO A 47 -6.78 -7.00 -8.10
C PRO A 47 -6.13 -7.28 -6.74
N PHE A 48 -5.56 -6.28 -6.05
CA PHE A 48 -4.80 -6.46 -4.81
C PHE A 48 -5.68 -6.65 -3.57
N SER A 49 -6.62 -5.73 -3.37
CA SER A 49 -7.57 -5.74 -2.26
C SER A 49 -8.83 -5.00 -2.67
N TYR A 50 -9.94 -5.71 -2.76
CA TYR A 50 -11.22 -5.16 -3.15
C TYR A 50 -12.38 -6.03 -2.63
N LEU A 51 -13.60 -5.53 -2.68
CA LEU A 51 -14.76 -6.24 -2.16
C LEU A 51 -15.37 -7.17 -3.21
N GLU A 52 -15.47 -8.46 -2.89
CA GLU A 52 -16.32 -9.42 -3.60
C GLU A 52 -17.80 -9.22 -3.22
N ALA A 53 -18.03 -8.93 -1.93
CA ALA A 53 -19.32 -8.59 -1.34
C ALA A 53 -19.09 -7.67 -0.14
N PRO A 54 -20.11 -7.00 0.41
CA PRO A 54 -19.96 -6.14 1.57
C PRO A 54 -19.23 -6.83 2.72
N GLY A 55 -18.11 -6.24 3.17
CA GLY A 55 -17.27 -6.78 4.23
C GLY A 55 -16.44 -8.02 3.89
N LYS A 56 -16.40 -8.43 2.61
CA LYS A 56 -15.62 -9.59 2.13
C LYS A 56 -14.51 -9.14 1.19
N PRO A 57 -13.35 -8.70 1.71
CA PRO A 57 -12.20 -8.35 0.88
C PRO A 57 -11.56 -9.61 0.29
N ILE A 58 -11.22 -9.51 -0.99
CA ILE A 58 -10.46 -10.50 -1.76
C ILE A 58 -9.34 -9.82 -2.52
N GLY A 59 -8.40 -10.60 -3.05
CA GLY A 59 -7.34 -10.09 -3.91
C GLY A 59 -5.97 -10.66 -3.56
N PHE A 60 -5.02 -10.36 -4.42
CA PHE A 60 -3.64 -10.80 -4.30
C PHE A 60 -3.00 -10.41 -2.95
N ALA A 61 -3.16 -9.16 -2.54
CA ALA A 61 -2.59 -8.66 -1.29
C ALA A 61 -3.34 -9.18 -0.05
N VAL A 62 -4.62 -9.53 -0.19
CA VAL A 62 -5.39 -10.21 0.87
C VAL A 62 -4.84 -11.61 1.10
N GLU A 63 -4.49 -12.35 0.03
CA GLU A 63 -3.83 -13.66 0.17
C GLU A 63 -2.44 -13.56 0.80
N LEU A 64 -1.66 -12.53 0.45
CA LEU A 64 -0.38 -12.26 1.11
C LEU A 64 -0.56 -11.98 2.62
N SER A 65 -1.56 -11.16 2.98
CA SER A 65 -1.90 -10.90 4.39
C SER A 65 -2.29 -12.18 5.13
N ASN A 66 -3.07 -13.05 4.50
CA ASN A 66 -3.48 -14.33 5.08
C ASN A 66 -2.28 -15.27 5.32
N ALA A 67 -1.29 -15.26 4.42
CA ALA A 67 -0.05 -16.01 4.60
C ALA A 67 0.74 -15.50 5.81
N VAL A 68 0.80 -14.17 6.00
CA VAL A 68 1.41 -13.57 7.20
C VAL A 68 0.65 -13.99 8.46
N VAL A 69 -0.67 -13.93 8.47
CA VAL A 69 -1.49 -14.38 9.60
C VAL A 69 -1.22 -15.84 9.97
N ALA A 70 -1.10 -16.72 8.97
CA ALA A 70 -0.79 -18.13 9.21
C ALA A 70 0.55 -18.31 9.94
N GLU A 71 1.58 -17.56 9.56
CA GLU A 71 2.89 -17.61 10.23
C GLU A 71 2.82 -16.98 11.64
N VAL A 72 2.08 -15.87 11.82
CA VAL A 72 1.85 -15.28 13.15
C VAL A 72 1.18 -16.29 14.10
N LYS A 73 0.12 -16.95 13.65
CA LYS A 73 -0.57 -18.01 14.43
C LYS A 73 0.40 -19.12 14.85
N LYS A 74 1.25 -19.55 13.93
CA LYS A 74 2.25 -20.60 14.16
C LYS A 74 3.32 -20.13 15.15
N GLN A 75 3.92 -18.95 14.92
CA GLN A 75 5.01 -18.44 15.75
C GLN A 75 4.57 -18.15 17.19
N LEU A 76 3.34 -17.65 17.38
CA LEU A 76 2.77 -17.35 18.70
C LEU A 76 2.06 -18.56 19.32
N ASN A 77 1.99 -19.70 18.63
CA ASN A 77 1.23 -20.89 19.05
C ASN A 77 -0.25 -20.57 19.38
N LYS A 78 -0.88 -19.71 18.55
CA LYS A 78 -2.26 -19.24 18.71
C LYS A 78 -3.13 -19.62 17.50
N PRO A 79 -3.56 -20.91 17.39
CA PRO A 79 -4.37 -21.35 16.25
C PRO A 79 -5.71 -20.58 16.14
N ASN A 80 -6.27 -20.15 17.28
CA ASN A 80 -7.54 -19.43 17.38
C ASN A 80 -7.36 -17.91 17.48
N LEU A 81 -6.23 -17.35 17.01
CA LEU A 81 -6.01 -15.89 16.96
C LEU A 81 -7.15 -15.21 16.20
N GLU A 82 -7.76 -14.20 16.82
CA GLU A 82 -8.77 -13.34 16.17
C GLU A 82 -8.12 -12.56 15.02
N VAL A 83 -8.78 -12.55 13.87
CA VAL A 83 -8.37 -11.73 12.71
C VAL A 83 -9.45 -10.70 12.45
N ALA A 84 -9.20 -9.46 12.86
CA ALA A 84 -10.07 -8.34 12.55
C ALA A 84 -9.70 -7.71 11.21
N LEU A 85 -10.72 -7.25 10.48
CA LEU A 85 -10.55 -6.58 9.20
C LEU A 85 -11.00 -5.13 9.30
N MET A 86 -10.20 -4.18 8.80
CA MET A 86 -10.51 -2.76 8.81
C MET A 86 -10.38 -2.14 7.42
N PRO A 87 -11.44 -1.51 6.89
CA PRO A 87 -11.35 -0.80 5.61
C PRO A 87 -10.51 0.46 5.75
N VAL A 88 -9.61 0.68 4.79
CA VAL A 88 -8.76 1.86 4.73
C VAL A 88 -8.76 2.49 3.34
N THR A 89 -8.55 3.81 3.31
CA THR A 89 -8.33 4.59 2.09
C THR A 89 -6.83 4.84 1.88
N SER A 90 -6.45 5.34 0.71
CA SER A 90 -5.08 5.78 0.47
C SER A 90 -4.63 6.88 1.44
N GLN A 91 -5.58 7.69 1.94
CA GLN A 91 -5.28 8.83 2.81
C GLN A 91 -5.10 8.44 4.29
N ASN A 92 -5.89 7.47 4.81
CA ASN A 92 -5.90 7.15 6.24
C ASN A 92 -5.06 5.93 6.65
N ARG A 93 -4.58 5.09 5.70
CA ARG A 93 -3.85 3.85 6.00
C ARG A 93 -2.58 4.07 6.82
N ILE A 94 -1.76 5.11 6.48
CA ILE A 94 -0.53 5.41 7.22
C ILE A 94 -0.83 5.86 8.65
N PRO A 95 -1.68 6.87 8.91
CA PRO A 95 -2.08 7.24 10.27
C PRO A 95 -2.64 6.09 11.10
N LEU A 96 -3.48 5.21 10.51
CA LEU A 96 -4.05 4.07 11.22
C LEU A 96 -3.01 3.00 11.57
N LEU A 97 -1.97 2.85 10.75
CA LEU A 97 -0.86 1.95 11.04
C LEU A 97 0.05 2.51 12.13
N THR A 98 0.42 3.78 12.02
CA THR A 98 1.36 4.43 12.98
C THR A 98 0.78 4.55 14.38
N ASN A 99 -0.53 4.78 14.52
CA ASN A 99 -1.21 4.85 15.82
C ASN A 99 -1.59 3.48 16.40
N GLY A 100 -1.30 2.37 15.70
CA GLY A 100 -1.55 1.01 16.18
C GLY A 100 -2.99 0.50 16.01
N THR A 101 -3.86 1.24 15.31
CA THR A 101 -5.24 0.81 15.02
C THR A 101 -5.25 -0.42 14.11
N ILE A 102 -4.35 -0.48 13.14
CA ILE A 102 -4.09 -1.65 12.29
C ILE A 102 -2.67 -2.16 12.52
N ASP A 103 -2.45 -3.45 12.28
CA ASP A 103 -1.16 -4.10 12.50
C ASP A 103 -0.39 -4.34 11.20
N LEU A 104 -1.09 -4.57 10.11
CA LEU A 104 -0.54 -4.80 8.78
C LEU A 104 -1.44 -4.19 7.72
N GLU A 105 -0.84 -3.54 6.74
CA GLU A 105 -1.52 -3.15 5.50
C GLU A 105 -0.78 -3.74 4.30
N CYS A 106 -1.41 -4.68 3.61
CA CYS A 106 -1.01 -5.14 2.30
C CYS A 106 -2.07 -4.71 1.29
N GLY A 107 -1.62 -4.01 0.26
CA GLY A 107 -2.53 -3.48 -0.76
C GLY A 107 -1.75 -2.97 -1.96
N SER A 108 -2.17 -1.82 -2.44
CA SER A 108 -1.52 -1.06 -3.51
C SER A 108 -0.74 0.14 -2.95
N THR A 109 0.14 -0.12 -1.98
CA THR A 109 0.90 0.95 -1.33
C THR A 109 2.30 1.05 -1.89
N THR A 110 2.58 2.19 -2.52
CA THR A 110 3.92 2.52 -3.02
C THR A 110 4.89 2.62 -1.86
N ASN A 111 5.95 1.83 -1.92
CA ASN A 111 7.13 1.94 -1.09
C ASN A 111 8.03 3.04 -1.65
N ASN A 112 8.15 4.15 -0.93
CA ASN A 112 9.05 5.24 -1.29
C ASN A 112 9.73 5.84 -0.06
N THR A 113 10.80 6.60 -0.30
CA THR A 113 11.63 7.21 0.75
C THR A 113 10.87 8.18 1.65
N ALA A 114 9.85 8.88 1.11
CA ALA A 114 9.05 9.82 1.89
C ALA A 114 8.22 9.09 2.94
N ARG A 115 7.50 8.03 2.55
CA ARG A 115 6.69 7.20 3.45
C ARG A 115 7.54 6.38 4.43
N GLY A 116 8.75 5.99 4.01
CA GLY A 116 9.73 5.29 4.86
C GLY A 116 10.20 6.10 6.07
N LYS A 117 9.87 7.40 6.18
CA LYS A 117 10.08 8.21 7.37
C LYS A 117 9.12 7.84 8.49
N ASP A 118 7.91 7.40 8.15
CA ASP A 118 6.81 7.16 9.10
C ASP A 118 6.52 5.66 9.31
N VAL A 119 6.76 4.81 8.28
CA VAL A 119 6.45 3.38 8.30
C VAL A 119 7.62 2.56 7.77
N ALA A 120 7.63 1.25 8.08
CA ALA A 120 8.50 0.29 7.43
C ALA A 120 7.74 -0.43 6.30
N PHE A 121 8.50 -0.93 5.33
CA PHE A 121 7.98 -1.72 4.22
C PHE A 121 8.61 -3.11 4.21
N ALA A 122 7.81 -4.12 3.87
CA ALA A 122 8.28 -5.47 3.58
C ALA A 122 8.89 -5.55 2.16
N ILE A 123 9.37 -6.74 1.77
CA ILE A 123 9.83 -7.03 0.40
C ILE A 123 8.78 -6.57 -0.62
N ASN A 124 9.23 -5.86 -1.66
CA ASN A 124 8.35 -5.38 -2.72
C ASN A 124 7.69 -6.54 -3.45
N HIS A 125 6.36 -6.48 -3.61
CA HIS A 125 5.57 -7.55 -4.21
C HIS A 125 4.96 -7.22 -5.57
N PHE A 126 5.13 -5.98 -6.05
CA PHE A 126 4.67 -5.53 -7.37
C PHE A 126 5.44 -4.30 -7.84
N TYR A 127 5.34 -3.99 -9.15
CA TYR A 127 5.86 -2.75 -9.75
C TYR A 127 4.85 -2.23 -10.77
N THR A 128 4.61 -0.93 -10.77
CA THR A 128 3.57 -0.26 -11.55
C THR A 128 4.02 1.13 -11.98
N GLY A 129 3.29 1.76 -12.89
CA GLY A 129 3.55 3.13 -13.31
C GLY A 129 2.27 3.93 -13.47
N THR A 130 2.34 5.24 -13.29
CA THR A 130 1.18 6.14 -13.42
C THR A 130 0.80 6.32 -14.88
N ARG A 131 -0.44 5.94 -15.23
CA ARG A 131 -1.07 6.14 -16.54
C ARG A 131 -2.45 6.79 -16.37
N ALA A 132 -3.22 6.97 -17.44
CA ALA A 132 -4.55 7.57 -17.39
C ALA A 132 -5.61 6.62 -17.96
N LEU A 133 -6.74 6.45 -17.26
CA LEU A 133 -7.92 5.78 -17.76
C LEU A 133 -8.88 6.82 -18.31
N VAL A 134 -9.38 6.59 -19.52
CA VAL A 134 -10.27 7.50 -20.26
C VAL A 134 -11.39 6.70 -20.92
N LYS A 135 -12.48 7.39 -21.35
CA LYS A 135 -13.41 6.81 -22.31
C LYS A 135 -12.80 6.80 -23.70
N LYS A 136 -12.98 5.73 -24.46
CA LYS A 136 -12.55 5.66 -25.88
C LYS A 136 -13.17 6.76 -26.74
N SER A 137 -14.41 7.12 -26.45
CA SER A 137 -15.14 8.20 -27.15
C SER A 137 -14.53 9.59 -26.93
N SER A 138 -13.66 9.77 -25.93
CA SER A 138 -13.00 11.06 -25.67
C SER A 138 -11.90 11.40 -26.68
N ASN A 139 -11.42 10.41 -27.44
CA ASN A 139 -10.26 10.52 -28.35
C ASN A 139 -8.96 10.98 -27.69
N ILE A 140 -8.85 10.89 -26.35
CA ILE A 140 -7.62 11.16 -25.61
C ILE A 140 -6.69 9.94 -25.78
N LYS A 141 -5.45 10.16 -26.21
CA LYS A 141 -4.46 9.10 -26.46
C LYS A 141 -3.22 9.25 -25.57
N ASP A 142 -2.92 10.47 -25.15
CA ASP A 142 -1.74 10.76 -24.37
C ASP A 142 -2.00 11.89 -23.37
N TRP A 143 -1.02 12.12 -22.50
CA TRP A 143 -1.04 13.16 -21.47
C TRP A 143 -1.25 14.56 -22.02
N ALA A 144 -0.69 14.87 -23.21
CA ALA A 144 -0.86 16.15 -23.87
C ALA A 144 -2.32 16.48 -24.23
N ASP A 145 -3.13 15.45 -24.52
CA ASP A 145 -4.55 15.60 -24.86
C ASP A 145 -5.41 15.99 -23.66
N LEU A 146 -4.84 15.91 -22.44
CA LEU A 146 -5.50 16.29 -21.19
C LEU A 146 -5.42 17.80 -20.91
N LYS A 147 -4.73 18.59 -21.73
CA LYS A 147 -4.58 20.03 -21.50
C LYS A 147 -5.92 20.73 -21.31
N GLY A 148 -6.06 21.50 -20.22
CA GLY A 148 -7.28 22.23 -19.84
C GLY A 148 -8.44 21.34 -19.42
N LYS A 149 -8.22 20.03 -19.24
CA LYS A 149 -9.30 19.10 -18.90
C LYS A 149 -9.38 18.82 -17.40
N LYS A 150 -10.58 18.40 -17.00
CA LYS A 150 -10.86 17.96 -15.64
C LYS A 150 -10.42 16.51 -15.48
N VAL A 151 -9.63 16.21 -14.44
CA VAL A 151 -9.15 14.86 -14.13
C VAL A 151 -9.47 14.48 -12.69
N ALA A 152 -9.91 13.24 -12.47
CA ALA A 152 -10.21 12.72 -11.14
C ALA A 152 -9.00 11.93 -10.62
N ILE A 153 -8.52 12.21 -9.41
CA ILE A 153 -7.37 11.51 -8.81
C ILE A 153 -7.69 11.17 -7.35
N THR A 154 -7.38 9.93 -6.94
CA THR A 154 -7.58 9.51 -5.55
C THR A 154 -6.62 10.24 -4.61
N THR A 155 -7.16 10.86 -3.56
CA THR A 155 -6.36 11.59 -2.55
C THR A 155 -5.50 10.64 -1.72
N GLY A 156 -4.32 11.12 -1.27
CA GLY A 156 -3.37 10.32 -0.48
C GLY A 156 -2.54 9.33 -1.30
N THR A 157 -2.61 9.40 -2.63
CA THR A 157 -1.79 8.60 -3.55
C THR A 157 -0.52 9.35 -3.99
N THR A 158 0.52 8.62 -4.36
CA THR A 158 1.69 9.17 -5.05
C THR A 158 1.32 9.73 -6.41
N ASN A 159 0.35 9.12 -7.09
CA ASN A 159 -0.17 9.58 -8.37
C ASN A 159 -0.65 11.04 -8.34
N MET A 160 -1.28 11.47 -7.24
CA MET A 160 -1.68 12.87 -7.07
C MET A 160 -0.46 13.81 -7.13
N LEU A 161 0.65 13.43 -6.51
CA LEU A 161 1.88 14.22 -6.51
C LEU A 161 2.56 14.21 -7.88
N VAL A 162 2.65 13.02 -8.49
CA VAL A 162 3.25 12.83 -9.82
C VAL A 162 2.53 13.65 -10.87
N VAL A 163 1.19 13.56 -10.91
CA VAL A 163 0.38 14.27 -11.90
C VAL A 163 0.41 15.78 -11.69
N ARG A 164 0.41 16.25 -10.43
CA ARG A 164 0.57 17.69 -10.15
C ARG A 164 1.92 18.20 -10.66
N LYS A 165 3.01 17.50 -10.35
CA LYS A 165 4.34 17.85 -10.85
C LYS A 165 4.39 17.86 -12.38
N TYR A 166 3.88 16.83 -13.03
CA TYR A 166 3.82 16.72 -14.48
C TYR A 166 2.96 17.84 -15.10
N ASN A 167 1.81 18.16 -14.49
CA ASN A 167 0.95 19.27 -14.89
C ASN A 167 1.69 20.63 -14.90
N GLU A 168 2.45 20.91 -13.83
CA GLU A 168 3.25 22.13 -13.71
C GLU A 168 4.37 22.18 -14.77
N GLU A 169 5.15 21.09 -14.90
CA GLU A 169 6.27 21.00 -15.85
C GLU A 169 5.83 21.11 -17.31
N LYS A 170 4.70 20.48 -17.65
CA LYS A 170 4.16 20.47 -19.03
C LYS A 170 3.14 21.57 -19.31
N LYS A 171 2.76 22.35 -18.28
CA LYS A 171 1.77 23.44 -18.39
C LYS A 171 0.45 22.96 -19.00
N LEU A 172 -0.05 21.82 -18.47
CA LEU A 172 -1.26 21.20 -18.99
C LEU A 172 -2.54 21.88 -18.51
N ASP A 173 -2.47 22.72 -17.45
CA ASP A 173 -3.63 23.43 -16.90
C ASP A 173 -4.80 22.47 -16.53
N LEU A 174 -4.47 21.38 -15.83
CA LEU A 174 -5.44 20.38 -15.41
C LEU A 174 -6.31 20.89 -14.25
N ASP A 175 -7.64 20.73 -14.36
CA ASP A 175 -8.56 20.86 -13.22
C ASP A 175 -8.62 19.54 -12.45
N ILE A 176 -7.94 19.43 -11.30
CA ILE A 176 -7.77 18.20 -10.55
C ILE A 176 -8.84 18.06 -9.47
N ILE A 177 -9.71 17.06 -9.61
CA ILE A 177 -10.71 16.67 -8.62
C ILE A 177 -10.13 15.55 -7.74
N GLY A 178 -10.01 15.80 -6.42
CA GLY A 178 -9.68 14.77 -5.45
C GLY A 178 -10.88 13.86 -5.14
N THR A 179 -10.68 12.54 -5.20
CA THR A 179 -11.68 11.54 -4.80
C THR A 179 -11.25 10.77 -3.56
N LYS A 180 -12.23 10.19 -2.84
CA LYS A 180 -11.95 9.41 -1.64
C LYS A 180 -11.30 8.07 -1.97
N ASP A 181 -11.81 7.37 -3.00
CA ASP A 181 -11.28 6.08 -3.42
C ASP A 181 -11.26 5.94 -4.94
N HIS A 182 -10.69 4.84 -5.44
CA HIS A 182 -10.48 4.58 -6.87
C HIS A 182 -11.80 4.38 -7.63
N ALA A 183 -12.78 3.73 -7.00
CA ALA A 183 -14.11 3.56 -7.59
C ALA A 183 -14.81 4.91 -7.82
N ASP A 184 -14.65 5.87 -6.90
CA ASP A 184 -15.21 7.22 -7.05
C ASP A 184 -14.59 7.94 -8.25
N ALA A 185 -13.27 7.80 -8.45
CA ALA A 185 -12.58 8.42 -9.58
C ALA A 185 -13.02 7.80 -10.92
N LEU A 186 -13.17 6.47 -10.98
CA LEU A 186 -13.72 5.78 -12.16
C LEU A 186 -15.13 6.27 -12.47
N LEU A 187 -16.00 6.37 -11.46
CA LEU A 187 -17.38 6.84 -11.64
C LEU A 187 -17.44 8.26 -12.23
N LEU A 188 -16.51 9.15 -11.86
CA LEU A 188 -16.43 10.50 -12.47
C LEU A 188 -16.08 10.44 -13.96
N VAL A 189 -15.26 9.49 -14.40
CA VAL A 189 -14.95 9.27 -15.83
C VAL A 189 -16.15 8.64 -16.55
N GLU A 190 -16.77 7.61 -15.98
CA GLU A 190 -17.93 6.94 -16.58
C GLU A 190 -19.11 7.89 -16.76
N SER A 191 -19.31 8.84 -15.84
CA SER A 191 -20.38 9.84 -15.87
C SER A 191 -20.03 11.15 -16.61
N ASP A 192 -18.92 11.21 -17.33
CA ASP A 192 -18.42 12.40 -18.06
C ASP A 192 -18.14 13.64 -17.17
N ARG A 193 -17.99 13.44 -15.86
CA ARG A 193 -17.66 14.51 -14.91
C ARG A 193 -16.15 14.75 -14.81
N ALA A 194 -15.33 13.82 -15.28
CA ALA A 194 -13.90 13.94 -15.50
C ALA A 194 -13.52 13.32 -16.84
N ALA A 195 -12.54 13.90 -17.52
CA ALA A 195 -12.04 13.40 -18.80
C ALA A 195 -11.13 12.18 -18.63
N ALA A 196 -10.44 12.09 -17.48
CA ALA A 196 -9.50 11.02 -17.18
C ALA A 196 -9.40 10.72 -15.69
N PHE A 197 -8.94 9.50 -15.38
CA PHE A 197 -8.51 9.06 -14.06
C PHE A 197 -7.04 8.62 -14.11
N PRO A 198 -6.08 9.51 -13.77
CA PRO A 198 -4.69 9.16 -13.58
C PRO A 198 -4.47 8.29 -12.34
N MET A 199 -3.84 7.13 -12.50
CA MET A 199 -3.55 6.18 -11.43
C MET A 199 -2.49 5.15 -11.89
N ASP A 200 -2.07 4.29 -11.00
CA ASP A 200 -1.25 3.12 -11.30
C ASP A 200 -1.92 2.22 -12.35
N ASP A 201 -1.21 1.91 -13.41
CA ASP A 201 -1.74 1.22 -14.58
C ASP A 201 -2.44 -0.10 -14.25
N ILE A 202 -1.86 -0.88 -13.34
CA ILE A 202 -2.46 -2.14 -12.88
C ILE A 202 -3.83 -1.93 -12.22
N LEU A 203 -3.99 -0.87 -11.42
CA LEU A 203 -5.28 -0.55 -10.80
C LEU A 203 -6.29 -0.10 -11.86
N LEU A 204 -5.84 0.66 -12.86
CA LEU A 204 -6.67 1.05 -13.99
C LEU A 204 -7.13 -0.17 -14.81
N PHE A 205 -6.25 -1.13 -15.09
CA PHE A 205 -6.62 -2.38 -15.77
C PHE A 205 -7.60 -3.20 -14.94
N GLY A 206 -7.37 -3.31 -13.63
CA GLY A 206 -8.26 -4.03 -12.71
C GLY A 206 -9.64 -3.40 -12.63
N LEU A 207 -9.72 -2.09 -12.44
CA LEU A 207 -10.97 -1.34 -12.40
C LEU A 207 -11.72 -1.41 -13.74
N LYS A 208 -11.00 -1.26 -14.85
CA LYS A 208 -11.59 -1.44 -16.20
C LYS A 208 -12.17 -2.85 -16.36
N ALA A 209 -11.47 -3.90 -15.95
CA ALA A 209 -11.98 -5.28 -16.05
C ALA A 209 -13.24 -5.49 -15.22
N ASN A 210 -13.42 -4.75 -14.11
CA ASN A 210 -14.59 -4.78 -13.25
C ASN A 210 -15.65 -3.71 -13.56
N ALA A 211 -15.42 -2.83 -14.55
CA ALA A 211 -16.34 -1.80 -14.94
C ALA A 211 -17.61 -2.39 -15.58
N LYS A 212 -18.71 -1.62 -15.54
CA LYS A 212 -19.98 -2.03 -16.16
C LYS A 212 -19.86 -2.22 -17.67
N ASP A 213 -19.08 -1.37 -18.34
CA ASP A 213 -18.74 -1.45 -19.76
C ASP A 213 -17.23 -1.32 -19.97
N PRO A 214 -16.47 -2.43 -19.81
CA PRO A 214 -15.01 -2.41 -19.98
C PRO A 214 -14.58 -2.02 -21.40
N ALA A 215 -15.43 -2.28 -22.40
CA ALA A 215 -15.12 -2.01 -23.81
C ALA A 215 -15.09 -0.52 -24.14
N SER A 216 -15.83 0.31 -23.40
CA SER A 216 -15.86 1.77 -23.56
C SER A 216 -14.64 2.48 -22.98
N LEU A 217 -13.83 1.81 -22.15
CA LEU A 217 -12.71 2.38 -21.44
C LEU A 217 -11.36 1.99 -22.07
N GLU A 218 -10.38 2.88 -21.93
CA GLU A 218 -9.00 2.66 -22.40
C GLU A 218 -8.00 3.23 -21.40
N VAL A 219 -6.87 2.54 -21.23
CA VAL A 219 -5.72 3.05 -20.44
C VAL A 219 -4.70 3.61 -21.43
N VAL A 220 -4.38 4.89 -21.30
CA VAL A 220 -3.59 5.65 -22.28
C VAL A 220 -2.39 6.35 -21.62
N GLY A 221 -1.51 6.93 -22.44
CA GLY A 221 -0.30 7.62 -22.04
C GLY A 221 0.83 6.66 -21.65
N GLU A 222 2.07 7.12 -21.75
CA GLU A 222 3.22 6.40 -21.20
C GLU A 222 3.23 6.49 -19.68
N ALA A 223 3.84 5.50 -19.03
CA ALA A 223 3.99 5.52 -17.57
C ALA A 223 4.95 6.64 -17.15
N LEU A 224 4.50 7.53 -16.26
CA LEU A 224 5.29 8.68 -15.82
C LEU A 224 6.45 8.29 -14.89
N GLN A 225 6.35 7.15 -14.24
CA GLN A 225 7.36 6.60 -13.34
C GLN A 225 7.09 5.13 -13.07
N VAL A 226 8.06 4.43 -12.46
CA VAL A 226 7.89 3.06 -11.95
C VAL A 226 7.94 3.10 -10.43
N GLU A 227 6.92 2.53 -9.77
CA GLU A 227 6.78 2.48 -8.32
C GLU A 227 6.65 1.04 -7.83
N PRO A 228 7.43 0.62 -6.80
CA PRO A 228 7.24 -0.65 -6.13
C PRO A 228 6.08 -0.57 -5.13
N TYR A 229 5.28 -1.65 -5.04
CA TYR A 229 4.33 -1.86 -3.95
C TYR A 229 4.92 -2.78 -2.90
N ALA A 230 4.67 -2.45 -1.64
CA ALA A 230 5.00 -3.31 -0.51
C ALA A 230 3.95 -3.24 0.60
N CYS A 231 3.89 -4.27 1.44
CA CYS A 231 3.11 -4.20 2.67
C CYS A 231 3.75 -3.23 3.65
N MET A 232 2.92 -2.44 4.33
CA MET A 232 3.37 -1.52 5.39
C MET A 232 3.26 -2.14 6.76
N LEU A 233 4.26 -1.87 7.56
CA LEU A 233 4.42 -2.25 8.96
C LEU A 233 4.74 -1.00 9.79
N ARG A 234 4.54 -1.06 11.12
CA ARG A 234 5.04 0.01 11.98
C ARG A 234 6.55 0.13 11.87
N LYS A 235 7.03 1.37 11.89
CA LYS A 235 8.48 1.66 11.91
C LYS A 235 9.09 1.14 13.21
N ASP A 236 10.37 0.80 13.14
CA ASP A 236 11.15 0.35 14.30
C ASP A 236 10.62 -0.94 14.97
N ASP A 237 9.99 -1.82 14.18
CA ASP A 237 9.54 -3.16 14.56
C ASP A 237 10.29 -4.25 13.75
N PRO A 238 11.57 -4.49 14.02
CA PRO A 238 12.38 -5.41 13.24
C PRO A 238 11.91 -6.87 13.36
N LYS A 239 11.28 -7.26 14.49
CA LYS A 239 10.77 -8.62 14.68
C LYS A 239 9.60 -8.92 13.76
N PHE A 240 8.63 -8.02 13.71
CA PHE A 240 7.48 -8.21 12.83
C PHE A 240 7.87 -8.08 11.36
N LYS A 241 8.78 -7.14 11.02
CA LYS A 241 9.34 -7.05 9.67
C LYS A 241 10.04 -8.34 9.27
N ALA A 242 10.87 -8.92 10.11
CA ALA A 242 11.57 -10.17 9.83
C ALA A 242 10.59 -11.35 9.59
N LEU A 243 9.49 -11.42 10.35
CA LEU A 243 8.44 -12.42 10.14
C LEU A 243 7.80 -12.24 8.76
N VAL A 244 7.36 -11.01 8.43
CA VAL A 244 6.69 -10.72 7.16
C VAL A 244 7.61 -10.97 5.97
N ASP A 245 8.84 -10.49 6.02
CA ASP A 245 9.86 -10.72 4.97
C ASP A 245 10.20 -12.22 4.83
N GLY A 246 10.20 -12.96 5.93
CA GLY A 246 10.36 -14.42 5.93
C GLY A 246 9.25 -15.14 5.17
N VAL A 247 7.98 -14.73 5.38
CA VAL A 247 6.83 -15.25 4.65
C VAL A 247 6.95 -14.95 3.15
N PHE A 248 7.25 -13.70 2.78
CA PHE A 248 7.41 -13.31 1.37
C PHE A 248 8.55 -14.07 0.70
N THR A 249 9.70 -14.21 1.40
CA THR A 249 10.84 -14.99 0.93
C THR A 249 10.44 -16.45 0.67
N GLY A 250 9.69 -17.05 1.59
CA GLY A 250 9.18 -18.43 1.45
C GLY A 250 8.28 -18.58 0.22
N LEU A 251 7.30 -17.69 0.06
CA LEU A 251 6.38 -17.69 -1.09
C LEU A 251 7.13 -17.51 -2.42
N MET A 252 8.08 -16.58 -2.48
CA MET A 252 8.85 -16.28 -3.70
C MET A 252 9.79 -17.45 -4.07
N LYS A 253 10.45 -18.08 -3.09
CA LYS A 253 11.38 -19.19 -3.33
C LYS A 253 10.68 -20.52 -3.65
N SER A 254 9.48 -20.75 -3.15
CA SER A 254 8.71 -21.98 -3.38
C SER A 254 7.94 -21.99 -4.70
N GLY A 255 7.82 -20.86 -5.39
CA GLY A 255 6.97 -20.71 -6.57
C GLY A 255 5.49 -20.50 -6.25
N GLU A 256 5.09 -20.44 -4.99
CA GLU A 256 3.69 -20.13 -4.60
C GLU A 256 3.32 -18.69 -4.97
N PHE A 257 4.28 -17.76 -4.89
CA PHE A 257 4.06 -16.37 -5.32
C PHE A 257 3.67 -16.29 -6.81
N GLU A 258 4.35 -17.03 -7.68
CA GLU A 258 4.02 -17.09 -9.12
C GLU A 258 2.64 -17.69 -9.37
N LYS A 259 2.23 -18.69 -8.59
CA LYS A 259 0.87 -19.26 -8.68
C LYS A 259 -0.18 -18.23 -8.26
N MET A 260 0.04 -17.53 -7.15
CA MET A 260 -0.82 -16.43 -6.71
C MET A 260 -0.87 -15.31 -7.77
N TYR A 261 0.28 -14.95 -8.34
CA TYR A 261 0.34 -13.97 -9.43
C TYR A 261 -0.48 -14.44 -10.64
N ALA A 262 -0.32 -15.67 -11.08
CA ALA A 262 -1.07 -16.23 -12.20
C ALA A 262 -2.59 -16.18 -11.95
N LYS A 263 -3.02 -16.52 -10.74
CA LYS A 263 -4.44 -16.45 -10.34
C LYS A 263 -5.02 -15.05 -10.50
N TRP A 264 -4.34 -14.00 -9.97
CA TRP A 264 -4.89 -12.66 -9.84
C TRP A 264 -4.61 -11.75 -11.04
N PHE A 265 -3.55 -11.99 -11.80
CA PHE A 265 -3.15 -11.10 -12.90
C PHE A 265 -3.27 -11.74 -14.27
N ARG A 266 -3.34 -13.07 -14.38
CA ARG A 266 -3.49 -13.77 -15.65
C ARG A 266 -4.84 -14.47 -15.79
N GLY A 267 -5.41 -14.94 -14.67
CA GLY A 267 -6.71 -15.59 -14.61
C GLY A 267 -7.87 -14.60 -14.54
N PRO A 268 -9.12 -15.13 -14.60
CA PRO A 268 -10.31 -14.33 -14.33
C PRO A 268 -10.31 -13.79 -12.91
N ILE A 269 -10.76 -12.55 -12.72
CA ILE A 269 -10.84 -11.90 -11.41
C ILE A 269 -12.29 -11.93 -10.90
N PRO A 270 -12.56 -12.54 -9.72
CA PRO A 270 -13.90 -12.49 -9.12
C PRO A 270 -14.33 -11.03 -8.80
N PRO A 271 -15.63 -10.69 -8.84
CA PRO A 271 -16.75 -11.52 -9.28
C PRO A 271 -16.87 -11.59 -10.80
N MET A 272 -16.04 -10.87 -11.54
CA MET A 272 -16.04 -10.84 -13.01
C MET A 272 -15.29 -12.04 -13.58
N THR A 273 -15.66 -12.46 -14.76
CA THR A 273 -15.01 -13.57 -15.48
C THR A 273 -13.87 -13.11 -16.39
N GLN A 274 -13.60 -11.82 -16.44
CA GLN A 274 -12.55 -11.25 -17.28
C GLN A 274 -11.18 -11.30 -16.57
N ALA A 275 -10.16 -11.62 -17.34
CA ALA A 275 -8.77 -11.59 -16.90
C ALA A 275 -8.14 -10.23 -17.25
N ILE A 276 -7.26 -9.74 -16.38
CA ILE A 276 -6.39 -8.60 -16.71
C ILE A 276 -5.39 -9.02 -17.79
N GLY A 277 -4.91 -10.26 -17.74
CA GLY A 277 -3.99 -10.82 -18.73
C GLY A 277 -2.57 -10.24 -18.66
N LEU A 278 -2.17 -9.68 -17.49
CA LEU A 278 -0.90 -9.00 -17.33
C LEU A 278 0.25 -9.99 -17.04
N PRO A 279 1.29 -10.05 -17.88
CA PRO A 279 2.50 -10.80 -17.56
C PRO A 279 3.29 -10.09 -16.46
N MET A 280 4.06 -10.86 -15.70
CA MET A 280 4.95 -10.32 -14.68
C MET A 280 6.01 -9.43 -15.31
N SER A 281 6.18 -8.21 -14.80
CA SER A 281 7.17 -7.25 -15.29
C SER A 281 8.60 -7.74 -15.06
N LYS A 282 9.57 -7.12 -15.77
CA LYS A 282 10.99 -7.43 -15.57
C LYS A 282 11.43 -7.11 -14.15
N GLU A 283 11.03 -5.96 -13.62
CA GLU A 283 11.34 -5.48 -12.26
C GLU A 283 10.86 -6.48 -11.20
N LEU A 284 9.64 -7.00 -11.36
CA LEU A 284 9.12 -7.99 -10.42
C LEU A 284 9.87 -9.32 -10.52
N LYS A 285 10.17 -9.81 -11.74
CA LYS A 285 10.98 -11.04 -11.95
C LYS A 285 12.37 -10.92 -11.34
N ASP A 286 12.99 -9.75 -11.48
CA ASP A 286 14.29 -9.47 -10.87
C ASP A 286 14.17 -9.44 -9.35
N ASN A 287 13.09 -8.86 -8.80
CA ASN A 287 12.87 -8.79 -7.37
C ASN A 287 12.53 -10.14 -6.71
N LEU A 288 11.93 -11.08 -7.42
CA LEU A 288 11.76 -12.46 -6.92
C LEU A 288 13.09 -13.13 -6.55
N LYS A 289 14.18 -12.70 -7.20
CA LYS A 289 15.54 -13.17 -6.93
C LYS A 289 16.26 -12.30 -5.90
N ALA A 290 16.08 -10.99 -6.00
CA ALA A 290 16.75 -10.00 -5.15
C ALA A 290 16.16 -9.92 -3.74
N LEU A 291 14.86 -10.24 -3.58
CA LEU A 291 14.10 -10.13 -2.32
C LEU A 291 14.25 -8.75 -1.66
N SER A 292 14.17 -7.70 -2.48
CA SER A 292 14.48 -6.33 -2.08
C SER A 292 13.23 -5.59 -1.61
N ASP A 293 13.38 -4.80 -0.56
CA ASP A 293 12.44 -3.80 -0.07
C ASP A 293 12.86 -2.37 -0.46
N LYS A 294 13.74 -2.24 -1.46
CA LYS A 294 14.27 -0.94 -1.89
C LYS A 294 13.13 0.00 -2.33
N PRO A 295 13.03 1.21 -1.73
CA PRO A 295 11.99 2.17 -2.08
C PRO A 295 12.25 2.83 -3.44
N ALA A 296 11.18 3.41 -4.02
CA ALA A 296 11.31 4.44 -5.05
C ALA A 296 11.90 5.71 -4.43
N THR A 297 12.70 6.42 -5.22
CA THR A 297 13.39 7.67 -4.83
C THR A 297 12.56 8.90 -5.16
#